data_b3b74418f505a8c4ca9a4c440f455522
#
_entry.id   b3b74418f505a8c4ca9a4c440f455522
#
_cell.length_a   1.000
_cell.length_b   1.000
_cell.length_c   1.000
_cell.angle_alpha   90.00
_cell.angle_beta   90.00
_cell.angle_gamma   90.00
#
_symmetry.space_group_name_H-M   'P 1'
#
loop_
_entity.id
_entity.type
_entity.pdbx_description
1 polymer ?
#
loop_
_entity_poly.entity_id
_entity_poly.type
_entity_poly.pdbx_seq_one_letter_code
_entity_poly.pdbx_strand_id
1 'polypeptide(L)'
;GQDMICVYVSIGQKDSKLRKLQTRLEEGGAMEYTVIVSASSSESAALSYIAPYAGVSIAEYFMDKGQDVLIIYDDLSKHAVAYREISLLLRRPPGREAFPGDVFYLHSRLLERACRRNKEYGGGSITALPIIETQAGDVSAYIPTNVISITDGQIFLETDLFYKGIRPAVNVGLSVSRVGSSAQIKAMKKVAGTLKLDLAQFRELEAFAQFGSDLDEGTKRQLERGKRAVEMLKQPQYAPVKTEDQVVVLYSLVKGYMDTVPVDQIKEFEAGLIDYARQNAKAFYADVIEKKMWTDESEAELKKAIEDFKENFVK
;
A
#
# COMPACT_ATOMS: atom_id res chain seq x y z
N GLY A 1 13.22 11.44 9.61
CA GLY A 1 13.95 10.23 9.63
C GLY A 1 13.19 9.13 10.35
N GLN A 2 12.95 8.07 9.67
CA GLN A 2 12.52 6.83 10.31
C GLN A 2 13.72 5.90 10.22
N ASP A 3 13.97 5.07 11.23
CA ASP A 3 15.08 4.12 11.28
C ASP A 3 14.88 2.97 10.29
N MET A 4 14.67 3.31 9.01
CA MET A 4 14.43 2.35 7.93
C MET A 4 15.30 2.70 6.73
N ILE A 5 16.00 1.71 6.20
CA ILE A 5 16.77 1.82 4.97
C ILE A 5 15.85 1.41 3.81
N CYS A 6 15.90 2.17 2.72
CA CYS A 6 15.16 1.86 1.50
C CYS A 6 16.12 1.36 0.42
N VAL A 7 15.76 0.29 -0.29
CA VAL A 7 16.47 -0.22 -1.46
C VAL A 7 15.49 -0.24 -2.63
N TYR A 8 15.76 0.55 -3.66
CA TYR A 8 14.95 0.56 -4.87
C TYR A 8 15.71 -0.13 -6.01
N VAL A 9 15.15 -1.24 -6.49
CA VAL A 9 15.74 -2.01 -7.57
C VAL A 9 14.97 -1.75 -8.86
N SER A 10 15.58 -1.00 -9.78
CA SER A 10 15.03 -0.70 -11.10
C SER A 10 15.48 -1.76 -12.09
N ILE A 11 14.53 -2.49 -12.68
CA ILE A 11 14.82 -3.63 -13.58
C ILE A 11 14.19 -3.35 -14.95
N GLY A 12 15.00 -3.14 -15.96
CA GLY A 12 14.55 -2.91 -17.33
C GLY A 12 13.71 -1.63 -17.52
N GLN A 13 13.82 -0.68 -16.61
CA GLN A 13 13.14 0.62 -16.70
C GLN A 13 13.96 1.60 -17.56
N LYS A 14 13.29 2.62 -18.10
CA LYS A 14 13.95 3.71 -18.83
C LYS A 14 14.74 4.61 -17.87
N ASP A 15 15.95 5.02 -18.26
CA ASP A 15 16.79 5.93 -17.46
C ASP A 15 16.09 7.24 -17.12
N SER A 16 15.26 7.77 -18.02
CA SER A 16 14.50 8.99 -17.77
C SER A 16 13.50 8.85 -16.62
N LYS A 17 12.88 7.66 -16.44
CA LYS A 17 11.99 7.36 -15.31
C LYS A 17 12.79 7.30 -14.01
N LEU A 18 13.94 6.64 -14.05
CA LEU A 18 14.81 6.50 -12.89
C LEU A 18 15.35 7.85 -12.41
N ARG A 19 15.81 8.71 -13.34
CA ARG A 19 16.28 10.06 -12.98
C ARG A 19 15.20 10.92 -12.35
N LYS A 20 13.95 10.87 -12.86
CA LYS A 20 12.81 11.56 -12.23
C LYS A 20 12.55 11.07 -10.81
N LEU A 21 12.65 9.75 -10.59
CA LEU A 21 12.52 9.17 -9.24
C LEU A 21 13.64 9.66 -8.33
N GLN A 22 14.89 9.61 -8.79
CA GLN A 22 16.05 10.07 -8.04
C GLN A 22 15.89 11.53 -7.63
N THR A 23 15.60 12.43 -8.58
CA THR A 23 15.36 13.86 -8.29
C THR A 23 14.27 14.04 -7.23
N ARG A 24 13.18 13.26 -7.32
CA ARG A 24 12.09 13.35 -6.35
C ARG A 24 12.50 12.88 -4.95
N LEU A 25 13.33 11.83 -4.85
CA LEU A 25 13.87 11.36 -3.58
C LEU A 25 14.85 12.37 -2.98
N GLU A 26 15.66 13.03 -3.82
CA GLU A 26 16.57 14.10 -3.41
C GLU A 26 15.80 15.31 -2.87
N GLU A 27 14.78 15.80 -3.61
CA GLU A 27 13.91 16.90 -3.17
C GLU A 27 13.19 16.60 -1.84
N GLY A 28 12.82 15.33 -1.62
CA GLY A 28 12.19 14.87 -0.38
C GLY A 28 13.16 14.54 0.75
N GLY A 29 14.49 14.66 0.56
CA GLY A 29 15.51 14.27 1.52
C GLY A 29 15.61 12.76 1.76
N ALA A 30 14.96 11.94 0.92
CA ALA A 30 14.92 10.49 1.09
C ALA A 30 16.18 9.77 0.59
N MET A 31 17.03 10.45 -0.19
CA MET A 31 18.29 9.85 -0.65
C MET A 31 19.29 9.58 0.46
N GLU A 32 19.17 10.22 1.62
CA GLU A 32 20.04 9.98 2.78
C GLU A 32 19.96 8.55 3.32
N TYR A 33 18.81 7.88 3.10
CA TYR A 33 18.54 6.50 3.56
C TYR A 33 18.10 5.56 2.43
N THR A 34 18.30 5.96 1.16
CA THR A 34 17.87 5.17 0.00
C THR A 34 19.06 4.76 -0.86
N VAL A 35 19.12 3.47 -1.19
CA VAL A 35 20.05 2.91 -2.18
C VAL A 35 19.27 2.58 -3.45
N ILE A 36 19.77 3.02 -4.60
CA ILE A 36 19.19 2.69 -5.91
C ILE A 36 20.12 1.70 -6.62
N VAL A 37 19.58 0.54 -7.00
CA VAL A 37 20.24 -0.46 -7.84
C VAL A 37 19.52 -0.48 -9.19
N SER A 38 20.23 -0.25 -10.28
CA SER A 38 19.60 -0.13 -11.59
C SER A 38 20.23 -1.04 -12.63
N ALA A 39 19.37 -1.72 -13.40
CA ALA A 39 19.67 -2.29 -14.68
C ALA A 39 18.68 -1.70 -15.70
N SER A 40 19.15 -0.79 -16.54
CA SER A 40 18.32 -0.03 -17.48
C SER A 40 17.84 -0.91 -18.64
N SER A 41 16.79 -0.45 -19.34
CA SER A 41 16.26 -1.16 -20.51
C SER A 41 17.23 -1.21 -21.71
N SER A 42 18.31 -0.44 -21.68
CA SER A 42 19.36 -0.43 -22.70
C SER A 42 20.52 -1.39 -22.38
N GLU A 43 20.52 -1.96 -21.18
CA GLU A 43 21.56 -2.88 -20.74
C GLU A 43 21.22 -4.34 -21.06
N SER A 44 22.19 -5.23 -20.90
CA SER A 44 22.00 -6.66 -21.20
C SER A 44 20.99 -7.36 -20.27
N ALA A 45 20.33 -8.40 -20.76
CA ALA A 45 19.46 -9.25 -19.97
C ALA A 45 20.18 -9.85 -18.73
N ALA A 46 21.50 -10.08 -18.81
CA ALA A 46 22.30 -10.55 -17.69
C ALA A 46 22.33 -9.56 -16.51
N LEU A 47 22.42 -8.25 -16.80
CA LEU A 47 22.36 -7.21 -15.76
C LEU A 47 20.96 -7.13 -15.14
N SER A 48 19.91 -7.16 -15.96
CA SER A 48 18.53 -7.22 -15.49
C SER A 48 18.24 -8.45 -14.64
N TYR A 49 18.87 -9.58 -14.96
CA TYR A 49 18.77 -10.81 -14.17
C TYR A 49 19.46 -10.70 -12.81
N ILE A 50 20.64 -10.07 -12.73
CA ILE A 50 21.44 -10.03 -11.50
C ILE A 50 21.02 -8.89 -10.54
N ALA A 51 20.46 -7.81 -11.08
CA ALA A 51 20.12 -6.59 -10.31
C ALA A 51 19.29 -6.85 -9.05
N PRO A 52 18.19 -7.63 -9.06
CA PRO A 52 17.40 -7.86 -7.85
C PRO A 52 18.17 -8.67 -6.79
N TYR A 53 19.05 -9.58 -7.20
CA TYR A 53 19.88 -10.32 -6.26
C TYR A 53 20.96 -9.44 -5.64
N ALA A 54 21.54 -8.52 -6.39
CA ALA A 54 22.45 -7.51 -5.86
C ALA A 54 21.72 -6.60 -4.85
N GLY A 55 20.51 -6.14 -5.21
CA GLY A 55 19.69 -5.32 -4.32
C GLY A 55 19.34 -5.98 -3.01
N VAL A 56 18.91 -7.24 -3.03
CA VAL A 56 18.59 -7.95 -1.78
C VAL A 56 19.82 -8.26 -0.94
N SER A 57 20.99 -8.49 -1.55
CA SER A 57 22.24 -8.65 -0.80
C SER A 57 22.67 -7.39 -0.06
N ILE A 58 22.40 -6.21 -0.65
CA ILE A 58 22.56 -4.92 0.05
C ILE A 58 21.57 -4.81 1.21
N ALA A 59 20.30 -5.19 0.98
CA ALA A 59 19.28 -5.18 2.03
C ALA A 59 19.64 -6.11 3.21
N GLU A 60 20.15 -7.31 2.92
CA GLU A 60 20.62 -8.26 3.94
C GLU A 60 21.76 -7.71 4.79
N TYR A 61 22.68 -6.96 4.20
CA TYR A 61 23.76 -6.32 4.96
C TYR A 61 23.23 -5.39 6.07
N PHE A 62 22.17 -4.63 5.79
CA PHE A 62 21.56 -3.76 6.81
C PHE A 62 20.70 -4.58 7.78
N MET A 63 19.97 -5.58 7.31
CA MET A 63 19.18 -6.47 8.16
C MET A 63 20.09 -7.20 9.18
N ASP A 64 21.28 -7.65 8.75
CA ASP A 64 22.25 -8.32 9.61
C ASP A 64 22.83 -7.39 10.70
N LYS A 65 22.75 -6.07 10.48
CA LYS A 65 23.07 -5.04 11.48
C LYS A 65 21.90 -4.70 12.42
N GLY A 66 20.80 -5.42 12.34
CA GLY A 66 19.62 -5.19 13.15
C GLY A 66 18.72 -4.06 12.66
N GLN A 67 18.91 -3.56 11.42
CA GLN A 67 18.09 -2.49 10.85
C GLN A 67 16.89 -3.07 10.08
N ASP A 68 15.82 -2.28 10.01
CA ASP A 68 14.67 -2.58 9.18
C ASP A 68 14.88 -2.01 7.76
N VAL A 69 14.60 -2.82 6.74
CA VAL A 69 14.81 -2.48 5.33
C VAL A 69 13.52 -2.64 4.54
N LEU A 70 13.20 -1.66 3.72
CA LEU A 70 12.18 -1.75 2.68
C LEU A 70 12.86 -1.93 1.32
N ILE A 71 12.61 -3.04 0.63
CA ILE A 71 13.10 -3.26 -0.73
C ILE A 71 11.95 -3.28 -1.74
N ILE A 72 12.09 -2.53 -2.82
CA ILE A 72 11.13 -2.43 -3.91
C ILE A 72 11.78 -2.98 -5.18
N TYR A 73 11.12 -3.92 -5.86
CA TYR A 73 11.56 -4.46 -7.15
C TYR A 73 10.66 -3.93 -8.27
N ASP A 74 11.12 -2.97 -9.05
CA ASP A 74 10.39 -2.34 -10.17
C ASP A 74 11.03 -2.72 -11.51
N ASP A 75 10.62 -3.81 -12.22
CA ASP A 75 9.61 -4.79 -11.83
C ASP A 75 10.10 -6.23 -12.07
N LEU A 76 9.47 -7.17 -11.41
CA LEU A 76 9.81 -8.59 -11.57
C LEU A 76 9.23 -9.23 -12.85
N SER A 77 8.30 -8.61 -13.53
CA SER A 77 7.85 -9.05 -14.86
C SER A 77 9.00 -8.94 -15.86
N LYS A 78 9.73 -7.82 -15.86
CA LYS A 78 10.93 -7.63 -16.69
C LYS A 78 12.08 -8.54 -16.28
N HIS A 79 12.21 -8.81 -14.98
CA HIS A 79 13.16 -9.81 -14.48
C HIS A 79 12.89 -11.19 -15.06
N ALA A 80 11.63 -11.63 -15.08
CA ALA A 80 11.25 -12.90 -15.70
C ALA A 80 11.52 -12.92 -17.22
N VAL A 81 11.22 -11.81 -17.91
CA VAL A 81 11.51 -11.68 -19.35
C VAL A 81 13.01 -11.78 -19.64
N ALA A 82 13.84 -11.12 -18.85
CA ALA A 82 15.30 -11.22 -18.99
C ALA A 82 15.80 -12.67 -18.79
N TYR A 83 15.24 -13.37 -17.81
CA TYR A 83 15.57 -14.77 -17.57
C TYR A 83 15.09 -15.71 -18.69
N ARG A 84 13.91 -15.43 -19.27
CA ARG A 84 13.41 -16.12 -20.46
C ARG A 84 14.36 -15.93 -21.64
N GLU A 85 14.80 -14.70 -21.90
CA GLU A 85 15.75 -14.38 -22.97
C GLU A 85 17.05 -15.15 -22.81
N ILE A 86 17.68 -15.10 -21.64
CA ILE A 86 18.91 -15.85 -21.34
C ILE A 86 18.70 -17.35 -21.56
N SER A 87 17.59 -17.91 -21.08
CA SER A 87 17.29 -19.32 -21.18
C SER A 87 17.10 -19.78 -22.63
N LEU A 88 16.44 -18.97 -23.45
CA LEU A 88 16.25 -19.26 -24.88
C LEU A 88 17.58 -19.16 -25.66
N LEU A 89 18.42 -18.18 -25.35
CA LEU A 89 19.76 -18.06 -25.94
C LEU A 89 20.65 -19.27 -25.59
N LEU A 90 20.50 -19.81 -24.38
CA LEU A 90 21.16 -21.04 -23.94
C LEU A 90 20.47 -22.30 -24.45
N ARG A 91 19.48 -22.19 -25.35
CA ARG A 91 18.72 -23.30 -25.94
C ARG A 91 18.04 -24.20 -24.88
N ARG A 92 17.68 -23.68 -23.73
CA ARG A 92 16.89 -24.43 -22.76
C ARG A 92 15.47 -24.63 -23.31
N PRO A 93 14.86 -25.82 -23.11
CA PRO A 93 13.50 -26.04 -23.61
C PRO A 93 12.50 -25.10 -22.96
N PRO A 94 11.67 -24.39 -23.76
CA PRO A 94 10.65 -23.48 -23.23
C PRO A 94 9.47 -24.26 -22.65
N GLY A 95 8.89 -23.74 -21.55
CA GLY A 95 7.63 -24.18 -20.97
C GLY A 95 6.48 -23.23 -21.28
N ARG A 96 5.56 -23.04 -20.33
CA ARG A 96 4.41 -22.15 -20.44
C ARG A 96 4.87 -20.71 -20.76
N GLU A 97 4.22 -20.08 -21.73
CA GLU A 97 4.54 -18.72 -22.20
C GLU A 97 6.02 -18.53 -22.59
N ALA A 98 6.66 -19.61 -23.05
CA ALA A 98 8.07 -19.67 -23.37
C ALA A 98 9.04 -19.41 -22.20
N PHE A 99 8.56 -19.35 -20.98
CA PHE A 99 9.43 -19.30 -19.81
C PHE A 99 10.10 -20.64 -19.53
N PRO A 100 11.32 -20.66 -18.97
CA PRO A 100 11.96 -21.90 -18.55
C PRO A 100 11.20 -22.52 -17.36
N GLY A 101 11.29 -23.85 -17.21
CA GLY A 101 10.55 -24.59 -16.20
C GLY A 101 10.86 -24.19 -14.75
N ASP A 102 12.00 -23.55 -14.52
CA ASP A 102 12.47 -23.07 -13.20
C ASP A 102 12.18 -21.58 -12.92
N VAL A 103 11.30 -20.93 -13.71
CA VAL A 103 10.98 -19.51 -13.51
C VAL A 103 10.31 -19.24 -12.16
N PHE A 104 9.58 -20.19 -11.60
CA PHE A 104 9.06 -20.06 -10.24
C PHE A 104 10.20 -19.89 -9.23
N TYR A 105 11.24 -20.69 -9.35
CA TYR A 105 12.41 -20.63 -8.48
C TYR A 105 13.21 -19.33 -8.63
N LEU A 106 13.18 -18.71 -9.81
CA LEU A 106 13.76 -17.36 -10.02
C LEU A 106 13.27 -16.35 -9.00
N HIS A 107 11.96 -16.29 -8.78
CA HIS A 107 11.33 -15.33 -7.86
C HIS A 107 11.26 -15.85 -6.42
N SER A 108 11.01 -17.15 -6.20
CA SER A 108 10.91 -17.68 -4.84
C SER A 108 12.22 -17.56 -4.09
N ARG A 109 13.36 -17.91 -4.68
CA ARG A 109 14.68 -17.75 -4.04
C ARG A 109 15.09 -16.30 -3.80
N LEU A 110 14.48 -15.33 -4.49
CA LEU A 110 14.66 -13.91 -4.26
C LEU A 110 13.79 -13.43 -3.11
N LEU A 111 12.49 -13.71 -3.17
CA LEU A 111 11.48 -13.15 -2.27
C LEU A 111 11.50 -13.80 -0.89
N GLU A 112 11.85 -15.07 -0.77
CA GLU A 112 12.02 -15.76 0.52
C GLU A 112 13.20 -15.25 1.36
N ARG A 113 14.07 -14.42 0.78
CA ARG A 113 15.13 -13.69 1.52
C ARG A 113 14.58 -12.54 2.35
N ALA A 114 13.35 -12.05 2.04
CA ALA A 114 12.66 -11.08 2.84
C ALA A 114 12.08 -11.75 4.09
N CYS A 115 12.63 -11.41 5.26
CA CYS A 115 12.22 -11.99 6.52
C CYS A 115 12.49 -11.03 7.68
N ARG A 116 12.02 -11.40 8.87
CA ARG A 116 12.42 -10.78 10.13
C ARG A 116 13.29 -11.76 10.91
N ARG A 117 14.48 -11.32 11.30
CA ARG A 117 15.36 -12.10 12.16
C ARG A 117 14.89 -12.09 13.61
N ASN A 118 15.16 -13.16 14.32
CA ASN A 118 14.92 -13.18 15.77
C ASN A 118 15.93 -12.29 16.51
N LYS A 119 15.70 -12.05 17.79
CA LYS A 119 16.55 -11.16 18.60
C LYS A 119 18.00 -11.64 18.72
N GLU A 120 18.22 -12.96 18.69
CA GLU A 120 19.57 -13.55 18.78
C GLU A 120 20.43 -13.20 17.55
N TYR A 121 19.79 -12.93 16.40
CA TYR A 121 20.41 -12.53 15.14
C TYR A 121 20.17 -11.04 14.83
N GLY A 122 20.02 -10.20 15.86
CA GLY A 122 19.95 -8.74 15.72
C GLY A 122 18.56 -8.16 15.52
N GLY A 123 17.52 -8.97 15.22
CA GLY A 123 16.12 -8.53 15.11
C GLY A 123 15.78 -7.67 13.92
N GLY A 124 16.70 -7.44 12.97
CA GLY A 124 16.45 -6.67 11.75
C GLY A 124 15.46 -7.38 10.81
N SER A 125 14.90 -6.61 9.87
CA SER A 125 13.91 -7.15 8.93
C SER A 125 14.07 -6.61 7.51
N ILE A 126 13.59 -7.39 6.53
CA ILE A 126 13.38 -6.94 5.16
C ILE A 126 11.91 -7.10 4.82
N THR A 127 11.28 -6.01 4.40
CA THR A 127 9.96 -6.00 3.77
C THR A 127 10.15 -5.80 2.28
N ALA A 128 9.70 -6.77 1.46
CA ALA A 128 9.79 -6.70 0.01
C ALA A 128 8.46 -6.28 -0.61
N LEU A 129 8.50 -5.32 -1.51
CA LEU A 129 7.37 -4.89 -2.35
C LEU A 129 7.73 -5.17 -3.83
N PRO A 130 7.47 -6.39 -4.33
CA PRO A 130 7.65 -6.69 -5.75
C PRO A 130 6.52 -6.07 -6.56
N ILE A 131 6.87 -5.40 -7.66
CA ILE A 131 5.92 -4.89 -8.64
C ILE A 131 5.83 -5.90 -9.77
N ILE A 132 4.60 -6.25 -10.15
CA ILE A 132 4.27 -7.09 -11.30
C ILE A 132 3.38 -6.31 -12.25
N GLU A 133 3.78 -6.25 -13.52
CA GLU A 133 2.94 -5.72 -14.59
C GLU A 133 1.96 -6.80 -15.06
N THR A 134 0.67 -6.46 -15.10
CA THR A 134 -0.37 -7.30 -15.70
C THR A 134 -0.78 -6.75 -17.06
N GLN A 135 -1.11 -7.62 -18.01
CA GLN A 135 -1.69 -7.22 -19.28
C GLN A 135 -3.22 -7.23 -19.13
N ALA A 136 -3.86 -6.09 -19.40
CA ALA A 136 -5.30 -5.91 -19.28
C ALA A 136 -5.92 -6.34 -17.93
N GLY A 137 -5.14 -6.25 -16.84
CA GLY A 137 -5.58 -6.64 -15.50
C GLY A 137 -5.63 -8.14 -15.25
N ASP A 138 -5.08 -8.97 -16.15
CA ASP A 138 -5.10 -10.44 -16.00
C ASP A 138 -4.10 -10.89 -14.92
N VAL A 139 -4.60 -11.12 -13.71
CA VAL A 139 -3.84 -11.68 -12.58
C VAL A 139 -3.69 -13.20 -12.67
N SER A 140 -4.40 -13.88 -13.59
CA SER A 140 -4.33 -15.33 -13.79
C SER A 140 -3.18 -15.75 -14.71
N ALA A 141 -2.47 -14.80 -15.32
CA ALA A 141 -1.27 -15.04 -16.10
C ALA A 141 -0.16 -15.72 -15.29
N TYR A 142 0.81 -16.30 -15.96
CA TYR A 142 1.79 -17.22 -15.34
C TYR A 142 2.65 -16.52 -14.28
N ILE A 143 3.25 -15.37 -14.60
CA ILE A 143 4.14 -14.68 -13.66
C ILE A 143 3.36 -14.06 -12.48
N PRO A 144 2.23 -13.36 -12.67
CA PRO A 144 1.42 -12.88 -11.57
C PRO A 144 1.00 -13.98 -10.58
N THR A 145 0.50 -15.12 -11.07
CA THR A 145 0.09 -16.24 -10.19
C THR A 145 1.23 -16.82 -9.39
N ASN A 146 2.43 -16.95 -9.99
CA ASN A 146 3.61 -17.40 -9.28
C ASN A 146 3.98 -16.45 -8.14
N VAL A 147 4.02 -15.14 -8.39
CA VAL A 147 4.41 -14.16 -7.37
C VAL A 147 3.36 -14.03 -6.27
N ILE A 148 2.06 -14.07 -6.59
CA ILE A 148 0.98 -14.11 -5.59
C ILE A 148 1.12 -15.33 -4.66
N SER A 149 1.53 -16.49 -5.19
CA SER A 149 1.70 -17.69 -4.37
C SER A 149 2.92 -17.63 -3.45
N ILE A 150 3.98 -16.92 -3.85
CA ILE A 150 5.21 -16.75 -3.06
C ILE A 150 5.01 -15.69 -1.95
N THR A 151 4.32 -14.59 -2.25
CA THR A 151 4.18 -13.44 -1.36
C THR A 151 3.05 -13.60 -0.34
N ASP A 152 3.06 -12.78 0.72
CA ASP A 152 2.04 -12.77 1.77
C ASP A 152 0.80 -11.95 1.42
N GLY A 153 0.54 -11.74 0.16
CA GLY A 153 -0.62 -11.03 -0.33
C GLY A 153 -0.30 -10.14 -1.53
N GLN A 154 -1.29 -9.39 -1.98
CA GLN A 154 -1.15 -8.47 -3.10
C GLN A 154 -1.98 -7.20 -2.89
N ILE A 155 -1.46 -6.08 -3.40
CA ILE A 155 -2.20 -4.84 -3.61
C ILE A 155 -2.55 -4.77 -5.08
N PHE A 156 -3.84 -4.88 -5.42
CA PHE A 156 -4.32 -4.90 -6.79
C PHE A 156 -4.75 -3.51 -7.23
N LEU A 157 -4.14 -3.00 -8.32
CA LEU A 157 -4.46 -1.70 -8.90
C LEU A 157 -5.27 -1.89 -10.18
N GLU A 158 -6.36 -1.16 -10.30
CA GLU A 158 -7.26 -1.21 -11.46
C GLU A 158 -7.25 0.09 -12.26
N THR A 159 -7.12 -0.05 -13.56
CA THR A 159 -7.16 1.07 -14.50
C THR A 159 -8.51 1.79 -14.49
N ASP A 160 -9.61 1.05 -14.36
CA ASP A 160 -10.96 1.63 -14.32
C ASP A 160 -11.18 2.51 -13.08
N LEU A 161 -10.67 2.11 -11.93
CA LEU A 161 -10.70 2.94 -10.71
C LEU A 161 -9.88 4.22 -10.89
N PHE A 162 -8.73 4.11 -11.55
CA PHE A 162 -7.88 5.27 -11.84
C PHE A 162 -8.60 6.31 -12.72
N TYR A 163 -9.27 5.86 -13.78
CA TYR A 163 -10.04 6.75 -14.66
C TYR A 163 -11.30 7.30 -13.99
N LYS A 164 -11.88 6.60 -13.04
CA LYS A 164 -12.97 7.11 -12.18
C LYS A 164 -12.50 8.12 -11.14
N GLY A 165 -11.21 8.47 -11.12
CA GLY A 165 -10.63 9.43 -10.16
C GLY A 165 -10.38 8.86 -8.75
N ILE A 166 -10.49 7.54 -8.57
CA ILE A 166 -10.14 6.86 -7.32
C ILE A 166 -8.62 6.65 -7.33
N ARG A 167 -7.91 7.42 -6.52
CA ARG A 167 -6.44 7.39 -6.45
C ARG A 167 -6.00 7.41 -4.99
N PRO A 168 -5.20 6.40 -4.56
CA PRO A 168 -4.68 5.27 -5.34
C PRO A 168 -5.80 4.34 -5.84
N ALA A 169 -5.59 3.77 -7.02
CA ALA A 169 -6.58 2.94 -7.72
C ALA A 169 -6.63 1.50 -7.16
N VAL A 170 -6.67 1.37 -5.84
CA VAL A 170 -6.63 0.08 -5.13
C VAL A 170 -7.99 -0.60 -5.15
N ASN A 171 -8.05 -1.78 -5.73
CA ASN A 171 -9.21 -2.66 -5.56
C ASN A 171 -9.11 -3.37 -4.20
N VAL A 172 -9.88 -2.90 -3.23
CA VAL A 172 -9.89 -3.44 -1.87
C VAL A 172 -10.43 -4.88 -1.82
N GLY A 173 -11.33 -5.26 -2.72
CA GLY A 173 -11.90 -6.61 -2.80
C GLY A 173 -10.87 -7.66 -3.23
N LEU A 174 -10.10 -7.36 -4.29
CA LEU A 174 -9.09 -8.25 -4.85
C LEU A 174 -7.74 -8.17 -4.11
N SER A 175 -7.52 -7.12 -3.33
CA SER A 175 -6.31 -6.99 -2.50
C SER A 175 -6.43 -7.87 -1.26
N VAL A 176 -5.36 -8.62 -0.99
CA VAL A 176 -5.30 -9.57 0.13
C VAL A 176 -4.00 -9.37 0.90
N SER A 177 -4.06 -9.46 2.22
CA SER A 177 -2.89 -9.59 3.09
C SER A 177 -3.04 -10.82 3.97
N ARG A 178 -2.10 -11.77 3.88
CA ARG A 178 -2.07 -12.96 4.74
C ARG A 178 -1.65 -12.60 6.17
N VAL A 179 -0.84 -11.55 6.35
CA VAL A 179 -0.47 -11.00 7.65
C VAL A 179 -1.67 -10.30 8.29
N GLY A 180 -2.45 -9.59 7.47
CA GLY A 180 -3.69 -8.94 7.84
C GLY A 180 -3.54 -7.97 9.01
N SER A 181 -4.51 -7.99 9.89
CA SER A 181 -4.55 -7.10 11.06
C SER A 181 -3.46 -7.35 12.10
N SER A 182 -2.69 -8.44 11.98
CA SER A 182 -1.57 -8.72 12.90
C SER A 182 -0.45 -7.68 12.80
N ALA A 183 -0.29 -7.04 11.64
CA ALA A 183 0.67 -5.96 11.43
C ALA A 183 0.18 -4.58 11.90
N GLN A 184 -1.12 -4.44 12.18
CA GLN A 184 -1.72 -3.17 12.59
C GLN A 184 -1.53 -2.92 14.09
N ILE A 185 -1.30 -1.66 14.47
CA ILE A 185 -1.42 -1.24 15.87
C ILE A 185 -2.88 -1.45 16.35
N LYS A 186 -3.07 -1.64 17.65
CA LYS A 186 -4.40 -1.92 18.21
C LYS A 186 -5.44 -0.85 17.86
N ALA A 187 -5.04 0.42 17.87
CA ALA A 187 -5.88 1.55 17.49
C ALA A 187 -6.38 1.43 16.03
N MET A 188 -5.47 1.19 15.08
CA MET A 188 -5.83 1.00 13.67
C MET A 188 -6.75 -0.21 13.47
N LYS A 189 -6.44 -1.32 14.12
CA LYS A 189 -7.26 -2.53 14.05
C LYS A 189 -8.71 -2.28 14.50
N LYS A 190 -8.90 -1.43 15.53
CA LYS A 190 -10.22 -1.11 16.07
C LYS A 190 -11.06 -0.26 15.11
N VAL A 191 -10.45 0.68 14.39
CA VAL A 191 -11.17 1.55 13.44
C VAL A 191 -11.29 0.99 12.04
N ALA A 192 -10.33 0.20 11.57
CA ALA A 192 -10.32 -0.33 10.21
C ALA A 192 -10.94 -1.73 10.07
N GLY A 193 -11.37 -2.34 11.20
CA GLY A 193 -11.78 -3.76 11.22
C GLY A 193 -12.94 -4.11 10.30
N THR A 194 -13.92 -3.23 10.13
CA THR A 194 -15.09 -3.43 9.25
C THR A 194 -14.96 -2.76 7.89
N LEU A 195 -14.00 -1.85 7.73
CA LEU A 195 -13.91 -0.97 6.54
C LEU A 195 -13.88 -1.74 5.22
N LYS A 196 -13.16 -2.85 5.17
CA LYS A 196 -13.09 -3.69 3.96
C LYS A 196 -14.46 -4.29 3.61
N LEU A 197 -15.21 -4.74 4.60
CA LEU A 197 -16.55 -5.30 4.43
C LEU A 197 -17.53 -4.20 4.01
N ASP A 198 -17.48 -3.05 4.66
CA ASP A 198 -18.33 -1.90 4.37
C ASP A 198 -18.13 -1.42 2.91
N LEU A 199 -16.88 -1.37 2.44
CA LEU A 199 -16.56 -1.01 1.06
C LEU A 199 -17.00 -2.08 0.04
N ALA A 200 -16.92 -3.36 0.39
CA ALA A 200 -17.41 -4.45 -0.47
C ALA A 200 -18.94 -4.37 -0.62
N GLN A 201 -19.66 -4.20 0.49
CA GLN A 201 -21.11 -4.00 0.48
C GLN A 201 -21.51 -2.75 -0.31
N PHE A 202 -20.80 -1.66 -0.13
CA PHE A 202 -21.04 -0.44 -0.91
C PHE A 202 -20.95 -0.68 -2.41
N ARG A 203 -19.92 -1.40 -2.89
CA ARG A 203 -19.75 -1.69 -4.33
C ARG A 203 -20.88 -2.55 -4.89
N GLU A 204 -21.34 -3.53 -4.13
CA GLU A 204 -22.48 -4.36 -4.51
C GLU A 204 -23.76 -3.53 -4.61
N LEU A 205 -24.02 -2.69 -3.60
CA LEU A 205 -25.17 -1.79 -3.57
C LEU A 205 -25.09 -0.71 -4.66
N GLU A 206 -23.93 -0.16 -4.95
CA GLU A 206 -23.72 0.82 -6.02
C GLU A 206 -24.05 0.22 -7.39
N ALA A 207 -23.58 -1.01 -7.66
CA ALA A 207 -23.91 -1.72 -8.88
C ALA A 207 -25.41 -1.97 -8.99
N PHE A 208 -26.08 -2.36 -7.91
CA PHE A 208 -27.52 -2.61 -7.87
C PHE A 208 -28.34 -1.32 -8.04
N ALA A 209 -27.91 -0.22 -7.44
CA ALA A 209 -28.57 1.09 -7.54
C ALA A 209 -28.60 1.66 -8.98
N GLN A 210 -27.64 1.27 -9.83
CA GLN A 210 -27.62 1.67 -11.25
C GLN A 210 -28.80 1.10 -12.05
N PHE A 211 -29.42 0.03 -11.58
CA PHE A 211 -30.57 -0.59 -12.25
C PHE A 211 -31.95 -0.04 -11.84
N GLY A 212 -31.99 1.08 -11.08
CA GLY A 212 -33.21 1.86 -10.84
C GLY A 212 -34.21 1.25 -9.86
N SER A 213 -33.78 0.44 -8.91
CA SER A 213 -34.65 -0.09 -7.85
C SER A 213 -34.96 0.96 -6.79
N ASP A 214 -36.20 0.98 -6.29
CA ASP A 214 -36.57 1.75 -5.08
C ASP A 214 -35.80 1.16 -3.89
N LEU A 215 -34.83 1.92 -3.42
CA LEU A 215 -34.00 1.55 -2.27
C LEU A 215 -34.66 1.98 -0.97
N ASP A 216 -34.69 1.11 0.01
CA ASP A 216 -35.08 1.47 1.37
C ASP A 216 -34.13 2.48 2.00
N GLU A 217 -34.57 3.15 3.06
CA GLU A 217 -33.79 4.20 3.75
C GLU A 217 -32.48 3.68 4.38
N GLY A 218 -32.43 2.42 4.79
CA GLY A 218 -31.22 1.79 5.33
C GLY A 218 -30.16 1.62 4.25
N THR A 219 -30.56 1.10 3.10
CA THR A 219 -29.70 0.92 1.92
C THR A 219 -29.20 2.26 1.38
N LYS A 220 -30.05 3.29 1.32
CA LYS A 220 -29.64 4.66 0.95
C LYS A 220 -28.55 5.20 1.88
N ARG A 221 -28.71 5.02 3.20
CA ARG A 221 -27.68 5.44 4.18
C ARG A 221 -26.36 4.71 3.98
N GLN A 222 -26.41 3.41 3.72
CA GLN A 222 -25.18 2.63 3.45
C GLN A 222 -24.47 3.12 2.19
N LEU A 223 -25.23 3.41 1.11
CA LEU A 223 -24.66 3.97 -0.12
C LEU A 223 -24.02 5.33 0.13
N GLU A 224 -24.68 6.23 0.82
CA GLU A 224 -24.18 7.56 1.12
C GLU A 224 -22.91 7.50 1.99
N ARG A 225 -22.87 6.59 2.97
CA ARG A 225 -21.70 6.35 3.80
C ARG A 225 -20.54 5.75 2.99
N GLY A 226 -20.83 4.81 2.11
CA GLY A 226 -19.85 4.21 1.22
C GLY A 226 -19.21 5.22 0.26
N LYS A 227 -20.01 6.14 -0.31
CA LYS A 227 -19.48 7.27 -1.12
C LYS A 227 -18.48 8.11 -0.34
N ARG A 228 -18.82 8.47 0.90
CA ARG A 228 -17.93 9.23 1.78
C ARG A 228 -16.66 8.47 2.12
N ALA A 229 -16.78 7.16 2.39
CA ALA A 229 -15.63 6.29 2.64
C ALA A 229 -14.68 6.25 1.43
N VAL A 230 -15.22 6.11 0.22
CA VAL A 230 -14.40 6.12 -1.02
C VAL A 230 -13.73 7.47 -1.20
N GLU A 231 -14.44 8.59 -0.99
CA GLU A 231 -13.88 9.93 -1.13
C GLU A 231 -12.77 10.18 -0.10
N MET A 232 -13.01 9.80 1.16
CA MET A 232 -12.03 9.92 2.24
C MET A 232 -10.75 9.13 1.95
N LEU A 233 -10.86 7.92 1.38
CA LEU A 233 -9.71 7.06 1.07
C LEU A 233 -8.87 7.53 -0.13
N LYS A 234 -9.35 8.50 -0.91
CA LYS A 234 -8.52 9.12 -1.94
C LYS A 234 -7.37 9.89 -1.29
N GLN A 235 -6.19 9.78 -1.89
CA GLN A 235 -4.97 10.39 -1.36
C GLN A 235 -4.14 10.96 -2.51
N PRO A 236 -3.69 12.22 -2.41
CA PRO A 236 -2.77 12.79 -3.39
C PRO A 236 -1.44 12.05 -3.40
N GLN A 237 -0.78 12.04 -4.55
CA GLN A 237 0.56 11.49 -4.67
C GLN A 237 1.55 12.29 -3.82
N TYR A 238 2.47 11.61 -3.15
CA TYR A 238 3.49 12.20 -2.26
C TYR A 238 2.94 12.93 -1.01
N ALA A 239 1.71 12.64 -0.62
CA ALA A 239 1.08 13.18 0.58
C ALA A 239 0.79 12.05 1.60
N PRO A 240 1.81 11.51 2.28
CA PRO A 240 1.60 10.46 3.27
C PRO A 240 0.86 10.99 4.48
N VAL A 241 -0.11 10.22 4.99
CA VAL A 241 -0.88 10.54 6.19
C VAL A 241 -0.32 9.74 7.36
N LYS A 242 -0.04 10.40 8.47
CA LYS A 242 0.49 9.74 9.68
C LYS A 242 -0.53 8.75 10.25
N THR A 243 -0.05 7.68 10.87
CA THR A 243 -0.93 6.62 11.42
C THR A 243 -1.94 7.15 12.43
N GLU A 244 -1.54 8.05 13.32
CA GLU A 244 -2.41 8.67 14.30
C GLU A 244 -3.54 9.51 13.64
N ASP A 245 -3.23 10.24 12.56
CA ASP A 245 -4.20 10.99 11.79
C ASP A 245 -5.19 10.06 11.06
N GLN A 246 -4.66 8.97 10.46
CA GLN A 246 -5.52 7.95 9.84
C GLN A 246 -6.51 7.36 10.86
N VAL A 247 -6.06 7.10 12.09
CA VAL A 247 -6.93 6.59 13.16
C VAL A 247 -8.05 7.59 13.48
N VAL A 248 -7.76 8.88 13.60
CA VAL A 248 -8.76 9.93 13.86
C VAL A 248 -9.79 10.02 12.75
N VAL A 249 -9.34 10.05 11.50
CA VAL A 249 -10.22 10.15 10.32
C VAL A 249 -11.10 8.90 10.17
N LEU A 250 -10.52 7.70 10.28
CA LEU A 250 -11.26 6.44 10.24
C LEU A 250 -12.23 6.31 11.42
N TYR A 251 -11.85 6.75 12.61
CA TYR A 251 -12.74 6.81 13.77
C TYR A 251 -13.97 7.67 13.47
N SER A 252 -13.75 8.85 12.91
CA SER A 252 -14.84 9.78 12.55
C SER A 252 -15.80 9.17 11.51
N LEU A 253 -15.28 8.49 10.49
CA LEU A 253 -16.08 7.79 9.49
C LEU A 253 -16.90 6.64 10.11
N VAL A 254 -16.23 5.73 10.83
CA VAL A 254 -16.87 4.53 11.39
C VAL A 254 -17.91 4.87 12.45
N LYS A 255 -17.71 5.94 13.22
CA LYS A 255 -18.67 6.43 14.22
C LYS A 255 -19.80 7.29 13.64
N GLY A 256 -19.80 7.56 12.33
CA GLY A 256 -20.88 8.29 11.64
C GLY A 256 -20.82 9.81 11.77
N TYR A 257 -19.72 10.36 12.27
CA TYR A 257 -19.58 11.82 12.35
C TYR A 257 -19.58 12.50 10.98
N MET A 258 -19.19 11.78 9.94
CA MET A 258 -19.17 12.28 8.55
C MET A 258 -20.50 12.11 7.81
N ASP A 259 -21.51 11.44 8.38
CA ASP A 259 -22.75 11.08 7.67
C ASP A 259 -23.55 12.30 7.17
N THR A 260 -23.38 13.47 7.78
CA THR A 260 -24.04 14.73 7.39
C THR A 260 -23.17 15.64 6.53
N VAL A 261 -21.88 15.30 6.34
CA VAL A 261 -20.95 16.10 5.53
C VAL A 261 -21.21 15.81 4.05
N PRO A 262 -21.35 16.83 3.17
CA PRO A 262 -21.43 16.62 1.73
C PRO A 262 -20.20 15.88 1.19
N VAL A 263 -20.41 14.99 0.18
CA VAL A 263 -19.32 14.14 -0.34
C VAL A 263 -18.17 14.97 -0.93
N ASP A 264 -18.48 16.06 -1.59
CA ASP A 264 -17.51 17.00 -2.18
C ASP A 264 -16.70 17.78 -1.14
N GLN A 265 -17.16 17.87 0.10
CA GLN A 265 -16.48 18.55 1.21
C GLN A 265 -15.72 17.59 2.13
N ILE A 266 -15.75 16.27 1.86
CA ILE A 266 -15.09 15.26 2.72
C ILE A 266 -13.59 15.52 2.87
N LYS A 267 -12.90 15.94 1.82
CA LYS A 267 -11.45 16.21 1.88
C LYS A 267 -11.12 17.47 2.67
N GLU A 268 -11.95 18.49 2.59
CA GLU A 268 -11.82 19.70 3.39
C GLU A 268 -12.11 19.41 4.87
N PHE A 269 -13.17 18.64 5.13
CA PHE A 269 -13.50 18.17 6.48
C PHE A 269 -12.36 17.34 7.09
N GLU A 270 -11.78 16.39 6.34
CA GLU A 270 -10.66 15.58 6.77
C GLU A 270 -9.45 16.42 7.19
N ALA A 271 -9.03 17.35 6.33
CA ALA A 271 -7.90 18.22 6.61
C ALA A 271 -8.13 19.09 7.84
N GLY A 272 -9.29 19.76 7.91
CA GLY A 272 -9.65 20.60 9.05
C GLY A 272 -9.79 19.81 10.35
N LEU A 273 -10.37 18.61 10.29
CA LEU A 273 -10.50 17.72 11.45
C LEU A 273 -9.14 17.31 12.01
N ILE A 274 -8.20 16.92 11.14
CA ILE A 274 -6.85 16.54 11.57
C ILE A 274 -6.19 17.70 12.32
N ASP A 275 -6.23 18.90 11.75
CA ASP A 275 -5.59 20.06 12.35
C ASP A 275 -6.26 20.46 13.69
N TYR A 276 -7.59 20.39 13.75
CA TYR A 276 -8.33 20.69 14.97
C TYR A 276 -8.10 19.65 16.06
N ALA A 277 -8.14 18.36 15.71
CA ALA A 277 -7.95 17.27 16.65
C ALA A 277 -6.53 17.23 17.23
N ARG A 278 -5.49 17.55 16.44
CA ARG A 278 -4.12 17.66 16.93
C ARG A 278 -3.98 18.72 18.05
N GLN A 279 -4.78 19.76 18.02
CA GLN A 279 -4.75 20.84 19.02
C GLN A 279 -5.64 20.52 20.22
N ASN A 280 -6.78 19.89 20.03
CA ASN A 280 -7.86 19.74 21.02
C ASN A 280 -8.04 18.29 21.54
N ALA A 281 -7.33 17.29 21.00
CA ALA A 281 -7.36 15.90 21.45
C ALA A 281 -5.94 15.35 21.68
N LYS A 282 -5.12 16.11 22.39
CA LYS A 282 -3.69 15.81 22.60
C LYS A 282 -3.45 14.50 23.33
N ALA A 283 -4.28 14.17 24.31
CA ALA A 283 -4.18 12.93 25.07
C ALA A 283 -4.46 11.72 24.16
N PHE A 284 -5.42 11.83 23.23
CA PHE A 284 -5.68 10.76 22.26
C PHE A 284 -4.47 10.51 21.33
N TYR A 285 -3.88 11.57 20.79
CA TYR A 285 -2.69 11.44 19.95
C TYR A 285 -1.51 10.82 20.72
N ALA A 286 -1.25 11.28 21.94
CA ALA A 286 -0.20 10.72 22.79
C ALA A 286 -0.42 9.22 23.05
N ASP A 287 -1.63 8.82 23.42
CA ASP A 287 -1.99 7.42 23.65
C ASP A 287 -1.78 6.55 22.39
N VAL A 288 -2.23 7.02 21.22
CA VAL A 288 -2.06 6.28 19.95
C VAL A 288 -0.59 6.15 19.58
N ILE A 289 0.23 7.19 19.77
CA ILE A 289 1.65 7.19 19.44
C ILE A 289 2.43 6.28 20.42
N GLU A 290 2.20 6.41 21.72
CA GLU A 290 2.99 5.75 22.75
C GLU A 290 2.47 4.35 23.07
N LYS A 291 1.16 4.25 23.39
CA LYS A 291 0.52 2.99 23.83
C LYS A 291 -0.03 2.15 22.68
N LYS A 292 -0.03 2.69 21.43
CA LYS A 292 -0.62 2.06 20.24
C LYS A 292 -2.13 1.79 20.37
N MET A 293 -2.78 2.42 21.34
CA MET A 293 -4.21 2.32 21.66
C MET A 293 -4.61 3.53 22.50
N TRP A 294 -5.86 3.92 22.47
CA TRP A 294 -6.44 4.99 23.31
C TRP A 294 -7.12 4.44 24.57
N THR A 295 -7.28 5.29 25.56
CA THR A 295 -8.09 5.04 26.78
C THR A 295 -9.49 5.60 26.62
N ASP A 296 -10.43 5.23 27.50
CA ASP A 296 -11.79 5.79 27.48
C ASP A 296 -11.80 7.30 27.71
N GLU A 297 -10.86 7.81 28.52
CA GLU A 297 -10.71 9.24 28.80
C GLU A 297 -10.21 9.99 27.56
N SER A 298 -9.20 9.49 26.88
CA SER A 298 -8.67 10.11 25.65
C SER A 298 -9.65 9.94 24.48
N GLU A 299 -10.45 8.88 24.43
CA GLU A 299 -11.55 8.74 23.47
C GLU A 299 -12.63 9.80 23.69
N ALA A 300 -12.96 10.11 24.94
CA ALA A 300 -13.93 11.18 25.24
C ALA A 300 -13.43 12.56 24.78
N GLU A 301 -12.13 12.83 24.95
CA GLU A 301 -11.50 14.06 24.44
C GLU A 301 -11.60 14.14 22.90
N LEU A 302 -11.31 13.04 22.19
CA LEU A 302 -11.46 12.99 20.73
C LEU A 302 -12.90 13.20 20.29
N LYS A 303 -13.87 12.53 20.92
CA LYS A 303 -15.30 12.69 20.59
C LYS A 303 -15.73 14.14 20.69
N LYS A 304 -15.38 14.80 21.80
CA LYS A 304 -15.67 16.20 22.00
C LYS A 304 -15.03 17.07 20.92
N ALA A 305 -13.77 16.85 20.61
CA ALA A 305 -13.07 17.60 19.55
C ALA A 305 -13.74 17.43 18.19
N ILE A 306 -14.19 16.21 17.83
CA ILE A 306 -14.89 15.96 16.56
C ILE A 306 -16.25 16.68 16.55
N GLU A 307 -17.01 16.62 17.64
CA GLU A 307 -18.32 17.28 17.76
C GLU A 307 -18.19 18.81 17.65
N ASP A 308 -17.28 19.40 18.41
CA ASP A 308 -16.99 20.83 18.38
C ASP A 308 -16.54 21.30 16.98
N PHE A 309 -15.67 20.52 16.31
CA PHE A 309 -15.25 20.83 14.95
C PHE A 309 -16.41 20.75 13.95
N LYS A 310 -17.21 19.69 14.02
CA LYS A 310 -18.35 19.45 13.14
C LYS A 310 -19.40 20.56 13.23
N GLU A 311 -19.72 21.03 14.44
CA GLU A 311 -20.67 22.12 14.63
C GLU A 311 -20.23 23.43 13.96
N ASN A 312 -18.92 23.67 13.88
CA ASN A 312 -18.37 24.87 13.25
C ASN A 312 -18.18 24.67 11.71
N PHE A 313 -18.00 23.47 11.24
CA PHE A 313 -17.79 23.15 9.82
C PHE A 313 -19.09 23.15 9.02
N VAL A 314 -20.22 22.71 9.60
CA VAL A 314 -21.51 22.55 8.92
C VAL A 314 -22.33 23.85 8.94
N LYS A 315 -21.86 24.92 9.61
CA LYS A 315 -22.45 26.24 9.56
C LYS A 315 -22.03 26.99 8.31
#